data_d6f9a9c86ac4981669e8cc868542b407
#
_entry.id   d6f9a9c86ac4981669e8cc868542b407
#
_cell.length_a   1.000
_cell.length_b   1.000
_cell.length_c   1.000
_cell.angle_alpha   90.00
_cell.angle_beta   90.00
_cell.angle_gamma   90.00
#
_symmetry.space_group_name_H-M   'P 1'
#
loop_
_entity.id
_entity.type
_entity.pdbx_description
1 polymer ?
#
loop_
_entity_poly.entity_id
_entity_poly.type
_entity_poly.pdbx_seq_one_letter_code
_entity_poly.pdbx_strand_id
1 'polypeptide(L)'
;MSVPAILDHLVLAGPSLSELTSWFTEATGVAPVPGGTHPTGTANALVAFTVAGRRGPHYLELIGPDPDRSTTGPVTTFGIDERDAPGLATFAVHPEDIEETVARAARGGHDTGAIRPLSRTKPDGEVLSWRLTRVLEGRPDPVLPFLIDWGTTPNPGLGDLPTVELVAVRGRHPDPARARDVLDLLGVDLAVDAGERPALTAVIRGAHGDVELS
;
A
#
# COMPACT_ATOMS: atom_id res chain seq x y z
N MET A 1 12.79 -15.74 0.97
CA MET A 1 11.58 -14.92 0.83
C MET A 1 11.88 -13.63 1.55
N SER A 2 11.86 -12.50 0.85
CA SER A 2 12.27 -11.22 1.42
C SER A 2 11.08 -10.25 1.41
N VAL A 3 11.07 -9.37 2.38
CA VAL A 3 10.26 -8.16 2.38
C VAL A 3 11.17 -7.07 1.83
N PRO A 4 10.74 -6.26 0.85
CA PRO A 4 11.58 -5.18 0.33
C PRO A 4 12.06 -4.25 1.43
N ALA A 5 13.37 -3.95 1.45
CA ALA A 5 13.99 -3.19 2.55
C ALA A 5 13.43 -1.77 2.70
N ILE A 6 12.98 -1.18 1.60
CA ILE A 6 12.39 0.17 1.56
C ILE A 6 10.85 0.14 1.46
N LEU A 7 10.21 -1.00 1.78
CA LEU A 7 8.76 -1.07 1.87
C LEU A 7 8.25 -0.04 2.87
N ASP A 8 7.27 0.75 2.47
CA ASP A 8 6.53 1.62 3.37
C ASP A 8 5.22 0.93 3.81
N HIS A 9 4.34 0.64 2.87
CA HIS A 9 3.11 -0.06 3.17
C HIS A 9 2.58 -0.88 1.99
N LEU A 10 1.78 -1.89 2.32
CA LEU A 10 0.93 -2.59 1.36
C LEU A 10 -0.46 -1.94 1.36
N VAL A 11 -1.11 -1.90 0.21
CA VAL A 11 -2.46 -1.36 0.05
C VAL A 11 -3.43 -2.48 -0.26
N LEU A 12 -4.31 -2.79 0.69
CA LEU A 12 -5.42 -3.72 0.54
C LEU A 12 -6.71 -2.91 0.30
N ALA A 13 -7.18 -2.88 -0.93
CA ALA A 13 -8.34 -2.08 -1.32
C ALA A 13 -9.60 -2.94 -1.45
N GLY A 14 -10.72 -2.37 -1.06
CA GLY A 14 -12.02 -3.06 -1.17
C GLY A 14 -13.19 -2.11 -1.39
N PRO A 15 -14.33 -2.61 -1.89
CA PRO A 15 -15.53 -1.82 -2.16
C PRO A 15 -16.23 -1.29 -0.89
N SER A 16 -15.94 -1.89 0.26
CA SER A 16 -16.47 -1.52 1.58
C SER A 16 -15.38 -1.61 2.63
N LEU A 17 -15.00 -0.48 3.22
CA LEU A 17 -13.97 -0.46 4.27
C LEU A 17 -14.43 -1.22 5.53
N SER A 18 -15.72 -1.12 5.90
CA SER A 18 -16.25 -1.80 7.08
C SER A 18 -16.24 -3.33 6.92
N GLU A 19 -16.60 -3.84 5.76
CA GLU A 19 -16.55 -5.28 5.47
C GLU A 19 -15.09 -5.76 5.42
N LEU A 20 -14.19 -4.97 4.82
CA LEU A 20 -12.78 -5.27 4.73
C LEU A 20 -12.12 -5.36 6.12
N THR A 21 -12.41 -4.42 7.02
CA THR A 21 -11.88 -4.43 8.40
C THR A 21 -12.46 -5.56 9.23
N SER A 22 -13.75 -5.89 9.04
CA SER A 22 -14.40 -7.02 9.71
C SER A 22 -13.79 -8.34 9.27
N TRP A 23 -13.67 -8.56 7.96
CA TRP A 23 -13.01 -9.74 7.40
C TRP A 23 -11.56 -9.87 7.90
N PHE A 24 -10.79 -8.80 7.89
CA PHE A 24 -9.39 -8.82 8.34
C PHE A 24 -9.30 -9.21 9.82
N THR A 25 -10.18 -8.66 10.64
CA THR A 25 -10.23 -8.97 12.08
C THR A 25 -10.56 -10.44 12.31
N GLU A 26 -11.55 -10.96 11.59
CA GLU A 26 -11.93 -12.38 11.68
C GLU A 26 -10.81 -13.32 11.23
N ALA A 27 -10.16 -12.99 10.11
CA ALA A 27 -9.10 -13.81 9.53
C ALA A 27 -7.83 -13.81 10.38
N THR A 28 -7.44 -12.67 10.96
CA THR A 28 -6.14 -12.51 11.65
C THR A 28 -6.21 -12.51 13.18
N GLY A 29 -7.38 -12.26 13.75
CA GLY A 29 -7.56 -11.98 15.19
C GLY A 29 -7.04 -10.60 15.61
N VAL A 30 -6.74 -9.69 14.66
CA VAL A 30 -6.21 -8.35 14.91
C VAL A 30 -7.13 -7.31 14.30
N ALA A 31 -7.67 -6.41 15.12
CA ALA A 31 -8.55 -5.35 14.66
C ALA A 31 -7.72 -4.15 14.13
N PRO A 32 -7.90 -3.73 12.86
CA PRO A 32 -7.28 -2.52 12.34
C PRO A 32 -7.79 -1.26 13.06
N VAL A 33 -6.93 -0.25 13.19
CA VAL A 33 -7.30 1.04 13.80
C VAL A 33 -7.68 2.04 12.71
N PRO A 34 -8.77 2.82 12.86
CA PRO A 34 -9.11 3.87 11.91
C PRO A 34 -7.94 4.84 11.69
N GLY A 35 -7.55 5.01 10.45
CA GLY A 35 -6.44 5.89 10.07
C GLY A 35 -6.91 7.30 9.77
N GLY A 36 -8.03 7.45 9.07
CA GLY A 36 -8.62 8.73 8.71
C GLY A 36 -9.21 8.77 7.31
N THR A 37 -9.53 9.98 6.86
CA THR A 37 -10.18 10.26 5.58
C THR A 37 -9.27 11.05 4.65
N HIS A 38 -9.38 10.78 3.35
CA HIS A 38 -8.63 11.47 2.30
C HIS A 38 -9.55 12.42 1.50
N PRO A 39 -9.00 13.51 0.97
CA PRO A 39 -9.75 14.40 0.08
C PRO A 39 -10.28 13.71 -1.18
N THR A 40 -9.73 12.54 -1.53
CA THR A 40 -10.16 11.72 -2.68
C THR A 40 -11.45 10.92 -2.42
N GLY A 41 -12.07 11.05 -1.24
CA GLY A 41 -13.30 10.35 -0.87
C GLY A 41 -13.08 8.92 -0.39
N THR A 42 -11.87 8.59 0.04
CA THR A 42 -11.53 7.32 0.69
C THR A 42 -11.31 7.49 2.19
N ALA A 43 -11.56 6.43 2.94
CA ALA A 43 -11.10 6.27 4.32
C ALA A 43 -10.23 5.02 4.43
N ASN A 44 -9.39 4.98 5.46
CA ASN A 44 -8.53 3.83 5.71
C ASN A 44 -8.51 3.38 7.17
N ALA A 45 -8.05 2.15 7.37
CA ALA A 45 -7.69 1.58 8.65
C ALA A 45 -6.30 0.93 8.54
N LEU A 46 -5.55 0.92 9.64
CA LEU A 46 -4.13 0.60 9.63
C LEU A 46 -3.78 -0.51 10.63
N VAL A 47 -2.80 -1.34 10.22
CA VAL A 47 -2.14 -2.35 11.06
C VAL A 47 -0.65 -2.28 10.78
N ALA A 48 0.20 -2.15 11.79
CA ALA A 48 1.65 -2.15 11.59
C ALA A 48 2.17 -3.56 11.32
N PHE A 49 3.26 -3.65 10.57
CA PHE A 49 3.97 -4.90 10.39
C PHE A 49 5.12 -5.07 11.36
N THR A 50 5.30 -6.30 11.83
CA THR A 50 6.61 -6.79 12.24
C THR A 50 7.22 -7.59 11.09
N VAL A 51 8.54 -7.55 10.95
CA VAL A 51 9.32 -8.36 10.00
C VAL A 51 10.42 -9.06 10.78
N ALA A 52 10.44 -10.38 10.74
CA ALA A 52 11.32 -11.20 11.60
C ALA A 52 11.21 -10.83 13.10
N GLY A 53 9.98 -10.61 13.56
CA GLY A 53 9.65 -10.25 14.94
C GLY A 53 10.03 -8.81 15.33
N ARG A 54 10.51 -7.98 14.41
CA ARG A 54 10.96 -6.61 14.68
C ARG A 54 10.01 -5.60 14.05
N ARG A 55 9.56 -4.63 14.83
CA ARG A 55 8.77 -3.52 14.34
C ARG A 55 9.64 -2.54 13.54
N GLY A 56 9.10 -2.06 12.42
CA GLY A 56 9.70 -1.06 11.56
C GLY A 56 8.66 -0.05 11.07
N PRO A 57 9.02 0.85 10.13
CA PRO A 57 8.11 1.84 9.57
C PRO A 57 7.17 1.22 8.51
N HIS A 58 6.76 -0.04 8.70
CA HIS A 58 5.98 -0.78 7.72
C HIS A 58 4.56 -1.03 8.24
N TYR A 59 3.57 -0.90 7.36
CA TYR A 59 2.18 -1.15 7.74
C TYR A 59 1.32 -1.66 6.57
N LEU A 60 0.15 -2.17 6.90
CA LEU A 60 -0.92 -2.47 5.97
C LEU A 60 -1.93 -1.33 6.02
N GLU A 61 -2.25 -0.77 4.87
CA GLU A 61 -3.37 0.13 4.67
C GLU A 61 -4.55 -0.67 4.13
N LEU A 62 -5.63 -0.76 4.89
CA LEU A 62 -6.94 -1.20 4.41
C LEU A 62 -7.69 0.05 3.97
N ILE A 63 -8.08 0.12 2.69
CA ILE A 63 -8.68 1.33 2.12
C ILE A 63 -9.97 1.02 1.35
N GLY A 64 -10.94 1.87 1.51
CA GLY A 64 -12.23 1.80 0.83
C GLY A 64 -12.89 3.17 0.70
N PRO A 65 -14.11 3.24 0.14
CA PRO A 65 -14.87 4.48 0.14
C PRO A 65 -15.10 4.99 1.57
N ASP A 66 -14.95 6.29 1.76
CA ASP A 66 -15.38 6.95 3.00
C ASP A 66 -16.91 6.92 3.07
N PRO A 67 -17.51 6.28 4.09
CA PRO A 67 -18.96 6.21 4.21
C PRO A 67 -19.62 7.57 4.42
N ASP A 68 -18.88 8.52 4.99
CA ASP A 68 -19.37 9.87 5.32
C ASP A 68 -19.00 10.92 4.26
N ARG A 69 -18.45 10.49 3.10
CA ARG A 69 -18.07 11.41 2.04
C ARG A 69 -19.27 12.19 1.50
N SER A 70 -19.08 13.47 1.28
CA SER A 70 -20.11 14.35 0.69
C SER A 70 -20.30 14.19 -0.82
N THR A 71 -19.34 13.54 -1.51
CA THR A 71 -19.37 13.33 -2.95
C THR A 71 -20.06 12.03 -3.30
N THR A 72 -20.94 12.05 -4.32
CA THR A 72 -21.74 10.89 -4.78
C THR A 72 -21.10 10.15 -5.97
N GLY A 73 -19.94 10.62 -6.46
CA GLY A 73 -19.26 10.02 -7.60
C GLY A 73 -18.53 8.72 -7.26
N PRO A 74 -18.03 7.98 -8.28
CA PRO A 74 -17.22 6.79 -8.08
C PRO A 74 -15.91 7.14 -7.35
N VAL A 75 -15.40 6.21 -6.55
CA VAL A 75 -14.09 6.33 -5.89
C VAL A 75 -13.08 5.56 -6.73
N THR A 76 -12.40 6.27 -7.63
CA THR A 76 -11.49 5.68 -8.62
C THR A 76 -10.10 5.33 -8.06
N THR A 77 -9.78 5.81 -6.85
CA THR A 77 -8.52 5.54 -6.16
C THR A 77 -8.28 4.02 -6.07
N PHE A 78 -7.16 3.55 -6.60
CA PHE A 78 -6.80 2.13 -6.66
C PHE A 78 -7.82 1.23 -7.37
N GLY A 79 -8.69 1.80 -8.21
CA GLY A 79 -9.76 1.08 -8.90
C GLY A 79 -10.80 0.50 -7.95
N ILE A 80 -11.08 1.18 -6.82
CA ILE A 80 -12.02 0.71 -5.80
C ILE A 80 -13.42 0.54 -6.38
N ASP A 81 -13.85 1.46 -7.25
CA ASP A 81 -15.15 1.42 -7.93
C ASP A 81 -15.31 0.28 -8.93
N GLU A 82 -14.21 -0.37 -9.33
CA GLU A 82 -14.21 -1.53 -10.22
C GLU A 82 -14.00 -2.86 -9.49
N ARG A 83 -14.02 -2.84 -8.13
CA ARG A 83 -13.78 -4.03 -7.31
C ARG A 83 -15.06 -4.64 -6.80
N ASP A 84 -15.22 -5.93 -7.04
CA ASP A 84 -16.29 -6.75 -6.45
C ASP A 84 -15.86 -7.41 -5.13
N ALA A 85 -14.54 -7.46 -4.87
CA ALA A 85 -13.96 -8.07 -3.69
C ALA A 85 -12.66 -7.34 -3.27
N PRO A 86 -12.26 -7.45 -1.99
CA PRO A 86 -10.97 -6.97 -1.53
C PRO A 86 -9.79 -7.61 -2.27
N GLY A 87 -8.70 -6.85 -2.42
CA GLY A 87 -7.46 -7.38 -2.98
C GLY A 87 -6.29 -6.42 -2.80
N LEU A 88 -5.07 -6.95 -2.86
CA LEU A 88 -3.87 -6.13 -2.87
C LEU A 88 -3.84 -5.30 -4.17
N ALA A 89 -3.91 -3.99 -4.01
CA ALA A 89 -3.97 -3.06 -5.12
C ALA A 89 -2.58 -2.67 -5.61
N THR A 90 -1.66 -2.46 -4.69
CA THR A 90 -0.29 -1.99 -4.93
C THR A 90 0.47 -1.95 -3.60
N PHE A 91 1.68 -1.40 -3.63
CA PHE A 91 2.45 -1.08 -2.43
C PHE A 91 3.22 0.23 -2.60
N ALA A 92 3.57 0.85 -1.50
CA ALA A 92 4.42 2.03 -1.45
C ALA A 92 5.82 1.67 -1.00
N VAL A 93 6.80 2.38 -1.52
CA VAL A 93 8.18 2.34 -1.04
C VAL A 93 8.67 3.74 -0.68
N HIS A 94 9.49 3.81 0.36
CA HIS A 94 10.07 5.06 0.86
C HIS A 94 11.57 5.11 0.54
N PRO A 95 11.97 5.65 -0.61
CA PRO A 95 13.37 5.85 -0.95
C PRO A 95 13.98 6.96 -0.09
N GLU A 96 15.29 6.96 0.07
CA GLU A 96 16.03 8.02 0.78
C GLU A 96 15.85 9.39 0.13
N ASP A 97 15.80 9.42 -1.21
CA ASP A 97 15.57 10.62 -2.02
C ASP A 97 14.56 10.29 -3.12
N ILE A 98 13.35 10.85 -2.99
CA ILE A 98 12.27 10.60 -3.94
C ILE A 98 12.52 11.26 -5.29
N GLU A 99 13.12 12.46 -5.33
CA GLU A 99 13.44 13.18 -6.54
C GLU A 99 14.51 12.45 -7.37
N GLU A 100 15.59 12.00 -6.73
CA GLU A 100 16.64 11.24 -7.43
C GLU A 100 16.12 9.88 -7.91
N THR A 101 15.25 9.23 -7.14
CA THR A 101 14.63 7.96 -7.57
C THR A 101 13.74 8.16 -8.78
N VAL A 102 12.91 9.19 -8.81
CA VAL A 102 12.10 9.57 -9.99
C VAL A 102 12.98 9.88 -11.20
N ALA A 103 14.05 10.67 -11.01
CA ALA A 103 14.98 11.00 -12.10
C ALA A 103 15.72 9.76 -12.63
N ARG A 104 16.11 8.83 -11.76
CA ARG A 104 16.73 7.54 -12.15
C ARG A 104 15.77 6.68 -12.95
N ALA A 105 14.52 6.54 -12.48
CA ALA A 105 13.48 5.81 -13.18
C ALA A 105 13.21 6.38 -14.58
N ALA A 106 13.09 7.70 -14.70
CA ALA A 106 12.89 8.39 -15.98
C ALA A 106 14.04 8.18 -16.94
N ARG A 107 15.30 8.25 -16.49
CA ARG A 107 16.48 7.92 -17.31
C ARG A 107 16.47 6.48 -17.81
N GLY A 108 15.91 5.56 -17.01
CA GLY A 108 15.70 4.16 -17.39
C GLY A 108 14.44 3.89 -18.21
N GLY A 109 13.69 4.94 -18.60
CA GLY A 109 12.50 4.81 -19.42
C GLY A 109 11.21 4.44 -18.68
N HIS A 110 11.20 4.56 -17.34
CA HIS A 110 10.01 4.33 -16.52
C HIS A 110 9.46 5.66 -15.98
N ASP A 111 8.20 5.93 -16.27
CA ASP A 111 7.47 7.09 -15.74
C ASP A 111 6.76 6.70 -14.43
N THR A 112 7.23 7.23 -13.33
CA THR A 112 6.61 7.05 -12.01
C THR A 112 5.40 7.95 -11.77
N GLY A 113 5.10 8.86 -12.69
CA GLY A 113 4.22 9.99 -12.48
C GLY A 113 4.87 11.13 -11.68
N ALA A 114 4.18 12.26 -11.61
CA ALA A 114 4.68 13.43 -10.91
C ALA A 114 4.57 13.28 -9.39
N ILE A 115 5.54 13.82 -8.66
CA ILE A 115 5.45 13.95 -7.20
C ILE A 115 4.34 14.97 -6.86
N ARG A 116 3.39 14.55 -6.04
CA ARG A 116 2.23 15.37 -5.63
C ARG A 116 2.06 15.33 -4.11
N PRO A 117 1.62 16.42 -3.49
CA PRO A 117 1.22 16.40 -2.09
C PRO A 117 -0.11 15.65 -1.93
N LEU A 118 -0.25 14.95 -0.82
CA LEU A 118 -1.48 14.35 -0.36
C LEU A 118 -1.59 14.54 1.15
N SER A 119 -2.79 14.44 1.69
CA SER A 119 -3.05 14.53 3.12
C SER A 119 -4.17 13.59 3.54
N ARG A 120 -4.23 13.34 4.85
CA ARG A 120 -5.28 12.58 5.51
C ARG A 120 -5.62 13.25 6.82
N THR A 121 -6.91 13.36 7.13
CA THR A 121 -7.37 13.82 8.44
C THR A 121 -7.59 12.61 9.34
N LYS A 122 -6.90 12.55 10.48
CA LYS A 122 -7.07 11.53 11.51
C LYS A 122 -8.41 11.70 12.23
N PRO A 123 -8.90 10.67 12.95
CA PRO A 123 -10.13 10.77 13.74
C PRO A 123 -10.09 11.86 14.82
N ASP A 124 -8.92 12.22 15.32
CA ASP A 124 -8.70 13.29 16.31
C ASP A 124 -8.62 14.71 15.68
N GLY A 125 -8.74 14.80 14.34
CA GLY A 125 -8.66 16.05 13.59
C GLY A 125 -7.26 16.46 13.16
N GLU A 126 -6.20 15.75 13.56
CA GLU A 126 -4.85 16.01 13.08
C GLU A 126 -4.73 15.72 11.58
N VAL A 127 -4.10 16.63 10.83
CA VAL A 127 -3.84 16.44 9.41
C VAL A 127 -2.41 15.97 9.20
N LEU A 128 -2.26 14.77 8.68
CA LEU A 128 -0.98 14.25 8.21
C LEU A 128 -0.80 14.62 6.74
N SER A 129 0.42 15.02 6.36
CA SER A 129 0.75 15.40 4.99
C SER A 129 2.02 14.69 4.52
N TRP A 130 2.02 14.28 3.26
CA TRP A 130 3.17 13.63 2.61
C TRP A 130 3.20 13.96 1.13
N ARG A 131 4.23 13.52 0.43
CA ARG A 131 4.33 13.59 -1.04
C ARG A 131 4.39 12.16 -1.58
N LEU A 132 3.84 11.94 -2.76
CA LEU A 132 3.96 10.66 -3.44
C LEU A 132 4.00 10.83 -4.96
N THR A 133 4.60 9.83 -5.63
CA THR A 133 4.45 9.76 -7.07
C THR A 133 3.11 9.18 -7.40
N ARG A 134 2.50 9.65 -8.46
CA ARG A 134 1.61 8.95 -9.18
C ARG A 134 0.22 9.23 -9.42
N VAL A 135 -0.29 8.49 -10.22
CA VAL A 135 -1.67 8.40 -10.58
C VAL A 135 -2.34 7.38 -9.65
N LEU A 136 -3.12 7.82 -8.68
CA LEU A 136 -3.88 6.92 -7.81
C LEU A 136 -5.25 6.55 -8.40
N GLU A 137 -5.47 6.92 -9.67
CA GLU A 137 -6.72 6.67 -10.37
C GLU A 137 -6.65 5.36 -11.14
N GLY A 138 -7.76 4.64 -11.13
CA GLY A 138 -7.88 3.34 -11.79
C GLY A 138 -7.09 2.23 -11.11
N ARG A 139 -6.97 1.10 -11.77
CA ARG A 139 -6.22 -0.07 -11.27
C ARG A 139 -4.74 0.07 -11.61
N PRO A 140 -3.86 0.26 -10.63
CA PRO A 140 -2.42 0.24 -10.86
C PRO A 140 -1.93 -1.16 -11.20
N ASP A 141 -0.72 -1.26 -11.77
CA ASP A 141 0.01 -2.53 -11.76
C ASP A 141 0.41 -2.85 -10.32
N PRO A 142 -0.11 -3.93 -9.70
CA PRO A 142 0.13 -4.21 -8.30
C PRO A 142 1.59 -4.55 -7.98
N VAL A 143 2.39 -4.90 -8.99
CA VAL A 143 3.80 -5.28 -8.83
C VAL A 143 4.73 -4.07 -8.87
N LEU A 144 4.27 -2.95 -9.44
CA LEU A 144 5.04 -1.72 -9.55
C LEU A 144 4.60 -0.72 -8.46
N PRO A 145 5.48 -0.39 -7.50
CA PRO A 145 5.13 0.49 -6.39
C PRO A 145 5.05 1.96 -6.81
N PHE A 146 4.33 2.73 -6.02
CA PHE A 146 4.52 4.16 -5.99
C PHE A 146 5.53 4.56 -4.90
N LEU A 147 6.11 5.74 -5.05
CA LEU A 147 7.08 6.28 -4.10
C LEU A 147 6.35 7.21 -3.13
N ILE A 148 6.73 7.17 -1.86
CA ILE A 148 6.20 8.05 -0.82
C ILE A 148 7.35 8.72 -0.05
N ASP A 149 7.13 9.97 0.32
CA ASP A 149 8.02 10.75 1.17
C ASP A 149 7.18 11.46 2.24
N TRP A 150 7.42 11.08 3.50
CA TRP A 150 6.72 11.63 4.65
C TRP A 150 7.25 13.01 5.08
N GLY A 151 8.41 13.44 4.57
CA GLY A 151 9.04 14.68 5.00
C GLY A 151 9.27 14.69 6.51
N THR A 152 8.61 15.63 7.20
CA THR A 152 8.67 15.74 8.68
C THR A 152 7.52 15.01 9.39
N THR A 153 6.55 14.47 8.64
CA THR A 153 5.44 13.70 9.21
C THR A 153 5.93 12.33 9.67
N PRO A 154 5.69 11.92 10.92
CA PRO A 154 6.03 10.58 11.38
C PRO A 154 5.31 9.51 10.55
N ASN A 155 6.06 8.47 10.13
CA ASN A 155 5.47 7.33 9.44
C ASN A 155 4.46 6.60 10.35
N PRO A 156 3.23 6.35 9.89
CA PRO A 156 2.18 5.70 10.69
C PRO A 156 2.57 4.34 11.28
N GLY A 157 3.40 3.57 10.57
CA GLY A 157 3.88 2.27 11.04
C GLY A 157 4.67 2.32 12.35
N LEU A 158 5.24 3.49 12.68
CA LEU A 158 5.95 3.72 13.95
C LEU A 158 5.01 4.15 15.10
N GLY A 159 3.75 4.48 14.78
CA GLY A 159 2.74 4.88 15.76
C GLY A 159 2.21 3.71 16.61
N ASP A 160 1.27 3.97 17.47
CA ASP A 160 0.64 2.94 18.33
C ASP A 160 -0.46 2.20 17.55
N LEU A 161 -0.03 1.30 16.65
CA LEU A 161 -0.90 0.44 15.84
C LEU A 161 -0.80 -1.01 16.34
N PRO A 162 -1.90 -1.80 16.24
CA PRO A 162 -1.82 -3.25 16.38
C PRO A 162 -0.88 -3.84 15.33
N THR A 163 -0.34 -5.03 15.59
CA THR A 163 0.68 -5.62 14.71
C THR A 163 0.29 -6.99 14.20
N VAL A 164 0.68 -7.26 12.96
CA VAL A 164 0.79 -8.60 12.39
C VAL A 164 2.19 -8.80 11.83
N GLU A 165 2.65 -10.05 11.75
CA GLU A 165 3.94 -10.36 11.13
C GLU A 165 3.80 -10.40 9.61
N LEU A 166 4.62 -9.63 8.87
CA LEU A 166 4.75 -9.76 7.42
C LEU A 166 5.81 -10.83 7.12
N VAL A 167 5.34 -11.99 6.67
CA VAL A 167 6.18 -13.17 6.44
C VAL A 167 6.84 -13.12 5.06
N ALA A 168 6.07 -12.71 4.02
CA ALA A 168 6.56 -12.66 2.65
C ALA A 168 5.73 -11.71 1.79
N VAL A 169 6.39 -11.14 0.76
CA VAL A 169 5.72 -10.43 -0.35
C VAL A 169 6.29 -10.99 -1.66
N ARG A 170 5.45 -11.19 -2.67
CA ARG A 170 5.82 -11.69 -3.99
C ARG A 170 5.00 -11.04 -5.09
N GLY A 171 5.61 -10.84 -6.23
CA GLY A 171 4.95 -10.42 -7.46
C GLY A 171 4.81 -11.55 -8.46
N ARG A 172 3.80 -11.48 -9.31
CA ARG A 172 3.69 -12.21 -10.58
C ARG A 172 3.41 -11.23 -11.69
N HIS A 173 4.04 -11.43 -12.85
CA HIS A 173 3.86 -10.53 -13.98
C HIS A 173 3.98 -11.27 -15.32
N PRO A 174 3.22 -10.90 -16.38
CA PRO A 174 3.36 -11.50 -17.71
C PRO A 174 4.75 -11.29 -18.33
N ASP A 175 5.38 -10.16 -18.01
CA ASP A 175 6.77 -9.85 -18.36
C ASP A 175 7.58 -9.61 -17.06
N PRO A 176 8.05 -10.68 -16.40
CA PRO A 176 8.76 -10.53 -15.13
C PRO A 176 10.14 -9.91 -15.29
N ALA A 177 10.74 -9.96 -16.50
CA ALA A 177 12.03 -9.33 -16.74
C ALA A 177 11.87 -7.80 -16.70
N ARG A 178 10.91 -7.27 -17.46
CA ARG A 178 10.59 -5.85 -17.46
C ARG A 178 10.17 -5.35 -16.07
N ALA A 179 9.36 -6.12 -15.34
CA ALA A 179 8.96 -5.74 -13.98
C ALA A 179 10.18 -5.62 -13.05
N ARG A 180 11.13 -6.57 -13.11
CA ARG A 180 12.38 -6.51 -12.33
C ARG A 180 13.25 -5.32 -12.73
N ASP A 181 13.40 -5.05 -14.04
CA ASP A 181 14.17 -3.88 -14.50
C ASP A 181 13.61 -2.58 -13.90
N VAL A 182 12.29 -2.43 -13.86
CA VAL A 182 11.65 -1.27 -13.22
C VAL A 182 11.90 -1.25 -11.71
N LEU A 183 11.72 -2.39 -11.04
CA LEU A 183 11.96 -2.49 -9.58
C LEU A 183 13.41 -2.15 -9.24
N ASP A 184 14.38 -2.59 -10.05
CA ASP A 184 15.80 -2.25 -9.87
C ASP A 184 16.04 -0.75 -10.02
N LEU A 185 15.40 -0.08 -11.00
CA LEU A 185 15.45 1.38 -11.14
C LEU A 185 14.86 2.11 -9.91
N LEU A 186 13.89 1.51 -9.24
CA LEU A 186 13.28 2.04 -8.02
C LEU A 186 14.04 1.65 -6.73
N GLY A 187 15.02 0.74 -6.82
CA GLY A 187 15.77 0.22 -5.68
C GLY A 187 14.97 -0.79 -4.83
N VAL A 188 14.04 -1.52 -5.45
CA VAL A 188 13.11 -2.42 -4.78
C VAL A 188 13.51 -3.88 -4.99
N ASP A 189 13.83 -4.58 -3.91
CA ASP A 189 14.11 -6.01 -3.90
C ASP A 189 12.79 -6.80 -3.70
N LEU A 190 12.05 -7.01 -4.78
CA LEU A 190 10.85 -7.84 -4.83
C LEU A 190 11.03 -9.02 -5.78
N ALA A 191 10.79 -10.23 -5.28
CA ALA A 191 10.77 -11.41 -6.13
C ALA A 191 9.53 -11.38 -7.05
N VAL A 192 9.77 -11.48 -8.38
CA VAL A 192 8.71 -11.48 -9.40
C VAL A 192 8.82 -12.74 -10.24
N ASP A 193 7.80 -13.57 -10.21
CA ASP A 193 7.66 -14.77 -11.01
C ASP A 193 6.80 -14.51 -12.27
N ALA A 194 6.85 -15.42 -13.24
CA ALA A 194 5.96 -15.39 -14.39
C ALA A 194 4.50 -15.66 -13.96
N GLY A 195 3.56 -14.95 -14.57
CA GLY A 195 2.12 -15.10 -14.35
C GLY A 195 1.31 -14.57 -15.51
N GLU A 196 0.08 -15.00 -15.66
CA GLU A 196 -0.80 -14.59 -16.78
C GLU A 196 -1.21 -13.11 -16.72
N ARG A 197 -1.22 -12.55 -15.51
CA ARG A 197 -1.55 -11.14 -15.22
C ARG A 197 -0.73 -10.63 -14.04
N PRO A 198 -0.54 -9.30 -13.94
CA PRO A 198 0.11 -8.74 -12.76
C PRO A 198 -0.68 -9.07 -11.49
N ALA A 199 0.03 -9.53 -10.47
CA ALA A 199 -0.54 -9.84 -9.16
C ALA A 199 0.51 -9.66 -8.06
N LEU A 200 0.08 -9.12 -6.93
CA LEU A 200 0.86 -9.04 -5.70
C LEU A 200 0.26 -10.01 -4.69
N THR A 201 1.08 -10.74 -3.98
CA THR A 201 0.67 -11.59 -2.86
C THR A 201 1.52 -11.29 -1.64
N ALA A 202 0.90 -11.32 -0.47
CA ALA A 202 1.60 -11.19 0.80
C ALA A 202 1.10 -12.26 1.77
N VAL A 203 2.00 -12.85 2.52
CA VAL A 203 1.65 -13.73 3.65
C VAL A 203 1.87 -12.94 4.93
N ILE A 204 0.82 -12.83 5.72
CA ILE A 204 0.85 -12.21 7.04
C ILE A 204 0.50 -13.25 8.10
N ARG A 205 1.02 -13.08 9.31
CA ARG A 205 0.68 -13.92 10.46
C ARG A 205 0.06 -13.08 11.56
N GLY A 206 -1.18 -13.39 11.88
CA GLY A 206 -1.93 -12.85 13.01
C GLY A 206 -2.07 -13.86 14.15
N ALA A 207 -2.97 -13.57 15.08
CA ALA A 207 -3.25 -14.45 16.21
C ALA A 207 -3.89 -15.80 15.79
N HIS A 208 -4.60 -15.81 14.67
CA HIS A 208 -5.27 -17.00 14.13
C HIS A 208 -4.41 -17.80 13.15
N GLY A 209 -3.15 -17.39 12.90
CA GLY A 209 -2.24 -18.07 11.99
C GLY A 209 -1.91 -17.26 10.74
N ASP A 210 -1.45 -17.94 9.69
CA ASP A 210 -1.05 -17.33 8.43
C ASP A 210 -2.27 -17.05 7.54
N VAL A 211 -2.30 -15.86 6.95
CA VAL A 211 -3.31 -15.41 5.98
C VAL A 211 -2.60 -14.93 4.72
N GLU A 212 -3.00 -15.42 3.56
CA GLU A 212 -2.54 -14.90 2.27
C GLU A 212 -3.46 -13.78 1.80
N LEU A 213 -2.86 -12.64 1.50
CA LEU A 213 -3.49 -11.50 0.85
C LEU A 213 -3.12 -11.52 -0.64
N SER A 214 -4.08 -11.30 -1.53
CA SER A 214 -3.86 -11.30 -2.97
C SER A 214 -4.69 -10.23 -3.69
#